data_453c9e857ac2fa4dc264793729582bbe
#
_entry.id   453c9e857ac2fa4dc264793729582bbe
#
_cell.length_a   1.000
_cell.length_b   1.000
_cell.length_c   1.000
_cell.angle_alpha   90.00
_cell.angle_beta   90.00
_cell.angle_gamma   90.00
#
_symmetry.space_group_name_H-M   'P 1'
#
loop_
_entity.id
_entity.type
_entity.pdbx_description
1 polymer ?
#
loop_
_entity_poly.entity_id
_entity_poly.type
_entity_poly.pdbx_seq_one_letter_code
_entity_poly.pdbx_strand_id
1 'polypeptide(L)'
;DTGTTYEKTSISKWLNKGEEENTGILETNLNNTSKYLTFSKTCKDTVTDTKNITCKDKLEDTYITAPSIYDYVNTGGNKGFMNNNEYFYLTNIDKDKNLMYIDGAGKTNSTDDSDILGVKAIITLKNTLRLKEGNGTKDNPYTFEDKEGLLGSYVKLGNDTWRIYSIEDNTVKLSLDNYLKVNNKEVKYKYSNNGYYHNDTKQG
;
A
#
# COMPACT_ATOMS: atom_id res chain seq x y z
N ASP A 1 -14.45 5.67 -23.50
CA ASP A 1 -13.29 6.47 -23.03
C ASP A 1 -11.98 5.94 -23.60
N THR A 2 -11.96 5.98 -24.94
CA THR A 2 -10.81 5.55 -25.70
C THR A 2 -9.64 6.52 -25.48
N GLY A 3 -8.71 6.09 -24.76
CA GLY A 3 -7.43 6.64 -25.06
C GLY A 3 -6.70 7.30 -24.02
N THR A 4 -6.90 7.02 -22.81
CA THR A 4 -6.04 7.75 -21.98
C THR A 4 -5.36 6.87 -20.97
N THR A 5 -5.71 6.86 -19.83
CA THR A 5 -5.05 6.14 -18.76
C THR A 5 -6.12 5.55 -17.87
N TYR A 6 -5.82 4.48 -17.19
CA TYR A 6 -6.76 3.85 -16.29
C TYR A 6 -7.41 4.86 -15.32
N GLU A 7 -6.66 5.83 -14.83
CA GLU A 7 -7.13 6.83 -13.86
C GLU A 7 -8.30 7.68 -14.38
N LYS A 8 -8.44 7.79 -15.70
CA LYS A 8 -9.51 8.57 -16.36
C LYS A 8 -10.72 7.73 -16.76
N THR A 9 -10.66 6.42 -16.58
CA THR A 9 -11.75 5.52 -16.93
C THR A 9 -12.95 5.66 -16.00
N SER A 10 -14.13 5.27 -16.46
CA SER A 10 -15.36 5.24 -15.66
C SER A 10 -15.22 4.27 -14.47
N ILE A 11 -14.52 3.15 -14.65
CA ILE A 11 -14.23 2.19 -13.57
C ILE A 11 -13.39 2.83 -12.47
N SER A 12 -12.31 3.53 -12.81
CA SER A 12 -11.46 4.19 -11.83
C SER A 12 -12.22 5.29 -11.06
N LYS A 13 -13.04 6.07 -11.77
CA LYS A 13 -13.89 7.09 -11.15
C LYS A 13 -14.89 6.45 -10.19
N TRP A 14 -15.60 5.42 -10.61
CA TRP A 14 -16.57 4.71 -9.79
C TRP A 14 -15.95 4.09 -8.55
N LEU A 15 -14.76 3.50 -8.67
CA LEU A 15 -14.06 2.91 -7.54
C LEU A 15 -13.62 3.96 -6.50
N ASN A 16 -13.23 5.16 -6.92
CA ASN A 16 -12.64 6.17 -6.02
C ASN A 16 -13.61 7.31 -5.66
N LYS A 17 -14.24 7.95 -6.63
CA LYS A 17 -15.08 9.13 -6.39
C LYS A 17 -16.57 8.91 -6.65
N GLY A 18 -16.92 7.93 -7.50
CA GLY A 18 -18.27 7.77 -8.02
C GLY A 18 -18.57 8.73 -9.18
N GLU A 19 -19.77 8.64 -9.74
CA GLU A 19 -20.26 9.54 -10.78
C GLU A 19 -20.66 10.91 -10.21
N GLU A 20 -21.24 10.89 -9.01
CA GLU A 20 -21.48 12.06 -8.17
C GLU A 20 -20.44 12.13 -7.06
N GLU A 21 -20.25 13.31 -6.49
CA GLU A 21 -19.33 13.50 -5.38
C GLU A 21 -19.71 12.57 -4.19
N ASN A 22 -18.73 11.86 -3.66
CA ASN A 22 -18.86 10.94 -2.53
C ASN A 22 -19.77 9.71 -2.76
N THR A 23 -19.97 9.27 -4.00
CA THR A 23 -20.75 8.06 -4.32
C THR A 23 -19.90 6.86 -4.74
N GLY A 24 -18.58 7.00 -4.81
CA GLY A 24 -17.64 5.91 -5.14
C GLY A 24 -17.54 4.85 -4.04
N ILE A 25 -16.96 3.72 -4.41
CA ILE A 25 -16.73 2.59 -3.47
C ILE A 25 -15.85 3.02 -2.29
N LEU A 26 -14.88 3.90 -2.51
CA LEU A 26 -14.02 4.43 -1.45
C LEU A 26 -14.85 5.12 -0.36
N GLU A 27 -15.81 5.96 -0.76
CA GLU A 27 -16.61 6.76 0.17
C GLU A 27 -17.79 5.98 0.77
N THR A 28 -18.38 5.05 0.03
CA THR A 28 -19.56 4.32 0.47
C THR A 28 -19.23 3.05 1.26
N ASN A 29 -18.30 2.25 0.77
CA ASN A 29 -17.98 0.95 1.36
C ASN A 29 -16.74 0.97 2.25
N LEU A 30 -15.77 1.86 1.97
CA LEU A 30 -14.49 1.93 2.67
C LEU A 30 -14.27 3.23 3.46
N ASN A 31 -15.28 4.10 3.59
CA ASN A 31 -15.16 5.40 4.23
C ASN A 31 -14.55 5.33 5.65
N ASN A 32 -14.94 4.36 6.46
CA ASN A 32 -14.40 4.19 7.81
C ASN A 32 -13.00 3.57 7.84
N THR A 33 -12.55 3.00 6.73
CA THR A 33 -11.27 2.30 6.61
C THR A 33 -10.29 3.01 5.67
N SER A 34 -10.74 4.06 4.98
CA SER A 34 -9.90 4.85 4.05
C SER A 34 -8.63 5.39 4.70
N LYS A 35 -8.67 5.71 5.98
CA LYS A 35 -7.50 6.14 6.77
C LYS A 35 -6.35 5.12 6.79
N TYR A 36 -6.64 3.85 6.52
CA TYR A 36 -5.64 2.77 6.45
C TYR A 36 -5.05 2.58 5.06
N LEU A 37 -5.62 3.24 4.06
CA LEU A 37 -5.20 3.11 2.67
C LEU A 37 -4.08 4.08 2.32
N THR A 38 -3.27 3.68 1.35
CA THR A 38 -2.35 4.56 0.63
C THR A 38 -2.64 4.46 -0.87
N PHE A 39 -2.06 5.36 -1.66
CA PHE A 39 -2.21 5.29 -3.11
C PHE A 39 -1.73 3.95 -3.67
N SER A 40 -2.46 3.46 -4.64
CA SER A 40 -2.17 2.21 -5.33
C SER A 40 -0.77 2.23 -5.95
N LYS A 41 -0.15 1.06 -5.97
CA LYS A 41 1.11 0.79 -6.67
C LYS A 41 0.92 -0.19 -7.83
N THR A 42 -0.31 -0.37 -8.27
CA THR A 42 -0.68 -1.25 -9.37
C THR A 42 -0.04 -0.79 -10.68
N CYS A 43 0.41 -1.74 -11.48
CA CYS A 43 1.08 -1.47 -12.76
C CYS A 43 0.08 -1.01 -13.82
N LYS A 44 0.47 -0.03 -14.63
CA LYS A 44 -0.34 0.51 -15.74
C LYS A 44 0.34 0.40 -17.10
N ASP A 45 1.42 -0.37 -17.20
CA ASP A 45 2.15 -0.54 -18.45
C ASP A 45 1.25 -1.02 -19.59
N THR A 46 1.52 -0.53 -20.80
CA THR A 46 0.98 -1.12 -22.04
C THR A 46 1.61 -2.48 -22.25
N VAL A 47 0.80 -3.50 -22.42
CA VAL A 47 1.26 -4.88 -22.58
C VAL A 47 1.45 -5.20 -24.05
N THR A 48 2.68 -5.45 -24.43
CA THR A 48 3.05 -5.87 -25.79
C THR A 48 3.35 -7.36 -25.88
N ASP A 49 3.71 -7.99 -24.76
CA ASP A 49 3.99 -9.41 -24.66
C ASP A 49 3.54 -9.95 -23.30
N THR A 50 2.56 -10.86 -23.32
CA THR A 50 2.02 -11.47 -22.09
C THR A 50 2.94 -12.51 -21.44
N LYS A 51 4.07 -12.86 -22.10
CA LYS A 51 5.08 -13.77 -21.54
C LYS A 51 6.16 -13.03 -20.75
N ASN A 52 6.39 -11.75 -21.07
CA ASN A 52 7.40 -10.91 -20.45
C ASN A 52 6.75 -9.69 -19.79
N ILE A 53 6.09 -9.92 -18.67
CA ILE A 53 5.37 -8.88 -17.97
C ILE A 53 6.32 -8.14 -17.04
N THR A 54 6.40 -6.84 -17.21
CA THR A 54 7.17 -5.93 -16.34
C THR A 54 6.24 -4.92 -15.68
N CYS A 55 6.70 -4.31 -14.61
CA CYS A 55 6.01 -3.23 -13.92
C CYS A 55 6.96 -2.04 -13.81
N LYS A 56 6.96 -1.21 -14.84
CA LYS A 56 7.79 0.01 -14.91
C LYS A 56 6.99 1.22 -14.47
N ASP A 57 5.77 1.35 -15.00
CA ASP A 57 4.87 2.45 -14.71
C ASP A 57 3.78 2.01 -13.74
N LYS A 58 3.56 2.80 -12.70
CA LYS A 58 2.56 2.54 -11.65
C LYS A 58 1.50 3.62 -11.64
N LEU A 59 0.29 3.22 -11.23
CA LEU A 59 -0.79 4.17 -10.97
C LEU A 59 -0.40 5.12 -9.84
N GLU A 60 -0.87 6.35 -9.97
CA GLU A 60 -0.70 7.43 -8.99
C GLU A 60 -2.07 8.01 -8.63
N ASP A 61 -2.18 8.59 -7.47
CA ASP A 61 -3.37 9.33 -7.01
C ASP A 61 -4.69 8.55 -7.01
N THR A 62 -4.64 7.22 -6.99
CA THR A 62 -5.82 6.34 -6.85
C THR A 62 -5.66 5.41 -5.66
N TYR A 63 -6.71 5.21 -4.88
CA TYR A 63 -6.71 4.31 -3.71
C TYR A 63 -7.17 2.90 -4.06
N ILE A 64 -8.18 2.80 -4.94
CA ILE A 64 -8.76 1.53 -5.36
C ILE A 64 -8.57 1.36 -6.86
N THR A 65 -8.08 0.20 -7.28
CA THR A 65 -7.84 -0.10 -8.70
C THR A 65 -8.38 -1.49 -9.05
N ALA A 66 -8.53 -1.77 -10.34
CA ALA A 66 -8.53 -3.14 -10.82
C ALA A 66 -7.11 -3.74 -10.67
N PRO A 67 -6.92 -5.07 -10.68
CA PRO A 67 -5.60 -5.66 -10.72
C PRO A 67 -4.91 -5.39 -12.05
N SER A 68 -3.58 -5.38 -12.04
CA SER A 68 -2.81 -5.45 -13.29
C SER A 68 -2.54 -6.91 -13.69
N ILE A 69 -2.12 -7.10 -14.93
CA ILE A 69 -1.63 -8.41 -15.37
C ILE A 69 -0.42 -8.87 -14.54
N TYR A 70 0.40 -7.92 -14.08
CA TYR A 70 1.54 -8.19 -13.19
C TYR A 70 1.07 -8.76 -11.84
N ASP A 71 0.03 -8.16 -11.24
CA ASP A 71 -0.56 -8.66 -10.00
C ASP A 71 -1.15 -10.06 -10.21
N TYR A 72 -1.88 -10.25 -11.30
CA TYR A 72 -2.47 -11.54 -11.65
C TYR A 72 -1.45 -12.66 -11.78
N VAL A 73 -0.37 -12.41 -12.52
CA VAL A 73 0.70 -13.41 -12.71
C VAL A 73 1.44 -13.70 -11.41
N ASN A 74 1.75 -12.67 -10.62
CA ASN A 74 2.43 -12.84 -9.34
C ASN A 74 1.61 -13.59 -8.29
N THR A 75 0.28 -13.62 -8.43
CA THR A 75 -0.60 -14.42 -7.56
C THR A 75 -0.82 -15.84 -8.06
N GLY A 76 -0.08 -16.27 -9.09
CA GLY A 76 -0.14 -17.62 -9.65
C GLY A 76 -0.92 -17.75 -10.96
N GLY A 77 -1.39 -16.63 -11.53
CA GLY A 77 -2.11 -16.60 -12.80
C GLY A 77 -3.36 -17.47 -12.76
N ASN A 78 -3.58 -18.30 -13.79
CA ASN A 78 -4.75 -19.17 -13.88
C ASN A 78 -4.85 -20.25 -12.79
N LYS A 79 -3.78 -20.49 -12.04
CA LYS A 79 -3.75 -21.41 -10.88
C LYS A 79 -3.77 -20.65 -9.55
N GLY A 80 -3.71 -19.35 -9.59
CA GLY A 80 -3.67 -18.50 -8.40
C GLY A 80 -5.05 -18.18 -7.83
N PHE A 81 -5.07 -17.63 -6.63
CA PHE A 81 -6.31 -17.30 -5.93
C PHE A 81 -7.10 -16.16 -6.57
N MET A 82 -6.50 -15.37 -7.47
CA MET A 82 -7.23 -14.35 -8.22
C MET A 82 -8.12 -14.94 -9.30
N ASN A 83 -7.82 -16.14 -9.80
CA ASN A 83 -8.67 -16.82 -10.77
C ASN A 83 -9.80 -17.55 -10.05
N ASN A 84 -11.01 -17.04 -10.19
CA ASN A 84 -12.25 -17.62 -9.65
C ASN A 84 -13.23 -18.05 -10.73
N ASN A 85 -12.73 -18.30 -11.94
CA ASN A 85 -13.49 -18.67 -13.12
C ASN A 85 -14.48 -17.59 -13.61
N GLU A 86 -14.23 -16.34 -13.25
CA GLU A 86 -15.02 -15.19 -13.68
C GLU A 86 -14.20 -14.26 -14.58
N TYR A 87 -14.90 -13.45 -15.36
CA TYR A 87 -14.32 -12.43 -16.22
C TYR A 87 -14.13 -11.14 -15.43
N PHE A 88 -12.95 -10.53 -15.49
CA PHE A 88 -12.70 -9.24 -14.84
C PHE A 88 -11.64 -8.39 -15.55
N TYR A 89 -11.84 -7.06 -15.47
CA TYR A 89 -10.93 -6.08 -16.07
C TYR A 89 -9.59 -6.03 -15.35
N LEU A 90 -8.58 -5.65 -16.15
CA LEU A 90 -7.24 -5.27 -15.69
C LEU A 90 -7.03 -3.75 -15.85
N THR A 91 -5.99 -3.23 -15.19
CA THR A 91 -5.55 -1.83 -15.36
C THR A 91 -4.79 -1.59 -16.66
N ASN A 92 -4.36 -2.65 -17.30
CA ASN A 92 -3.52 -2.62 -18.49
C ASN A 92 -4.34 -2.47 -19.77
N ILE A 93 -3.69 -1.90 -20.77
CA ILE A 93 -4.13 -1.91 -22.18
C ILE A 93 -3.12 -2.68 -23.02
N ASP A 94 -3.57 -3.22 -24.13
CA ASP A 94 -2.70 -3.83 -25.13
C ASP A 94 -2.05 -2.77 -26.05
N LYS A 95 -1.23 -3.24 -27.02
CA LYS A 95 -0.56 -2.38 -28.00
C LYS A 95 -1.52 -1.58 -28.90
N ASP A 96 -2.73 -2.07 -29.08
CA ASP A 96 -3.78 -1.47 -29.90
C ASP A 96 -4.72 -0.56 -29.08
N LYS A 97 -4.38 -0.35 -27.78
CA LYS A 97 -5.13 0.44 -26.78
C LYS A 97 -6.46 -0.17 -26.35
N ASN A 98 -6.67 -1.45 -26.58
CA ASN A 98 -7.84 -2.15 -26.05
C ASN A 98 -7.65 -2.47 -24.58
N LEU A 99 -8.75 -2.49 -23.82
CA LEU A 99 -8.75 -2.89 -22.42
C LEU A 99 -8.42 -4.37 -22.29
N MET A 100 -7.54 -4.70 -21.37
CA MET A 100 -7.22 -6.09 -21.05
C MET A 100 -8.11 -6.64 -19.95
N TYR A 101 -8.37 -7.95 -20.03
CA TYR A 101 -9.17 -8.66 -19.03
C TYR A 101 -8.70 -10.10 -18.87
N ILE A 102 -9.15 -10.73 -17.80
CA ILE A 102 -9.01 -12.18 -17.55
C ILE A 102 -10.34 -12.83 -17.85
N ASP A 103 -10.34 -13.91 -18.64
CA ASP A 103 -11.53 -14.72 -18.93
C ASP A 103 -11.76 -15.80 -17.86
N GLY A 104 -12.92 -16.48 -17.93
CA GLY A 104 -13.27 -17.55 -16.99
C GLY A 104 -12.31 -18.74 -16.97
N ALA A 105 -11.47 -18.92 -18.01
CA ALA A 105 -10.41 -19.92 -18.05
C ALA A 105 -9.07 -19.42 -17.48
N GLY A 106 -9.02 -18.16 -17.02
CA GLY A 106 -7.83 -17.53 -16.49
C GLY A 106 -6.82 -17.07 -17.56
N LYS A 107 -7.27 -16.89 -18.79
CA LYS A 107 -6.43 -16.36 -19.88
C LYS A 107 -6.58 -14.86 -20.00
N THR A 108 -5.51 -14.21 -20.38
CA THR A 108 -5.50 -12.79 -20.74
C THR A 108 -6.05 -12.57 -22.14
N ASN A 109 -6.97 -11.66 -22.27
CA ASN A 109 -7.60 -11.24 -23.52
C ASN A 109 -7.68 -9.71 -23.56
N SER A 110 -8.08 -9.15 -24.69
CA SER A 110 -8.35 -7.73 -24.88
C SER A 110 -9.73 -7.54 -25.49
N THR A 111 -10.37 -6.42 -25.14
CA THR A 111 -11.67 -6.03 -25.67
C THR A 111 -11.72 -4.53 -25.89
N ASP A 112 -12.67 -4.07 -26.69
CA ASP A 112 -13.05 -2.68 -26.71
C ASP A 112 -13.85 -2.27 -25.44
N ASP A 113 -14.30 -1.06 -25.37
CA ASP A 113 -15.00 -0.53 -24.20
C ASP A 113 -16.49 -0.91 -24.08
N SER A 114 -16.98 -1.77 -24.99
CA SER A 114 -18.39 -2.15 -25.05
C SER A 114 -18.77 -3.37 -24.18
N ASP A 115 -17.80 -4.17 -23.78
CA ASP A 115 -18.04 -5.36 -22.98
C ASP A 115 -18.39 -5.02 -21.51
N ILE A 116 -19.26 -5.84 -20.91
CA ILE A 116 -19.64 -5.73 -19.50
C ILE A 116 -18.99 -6.91 -18.75
N LEU A 117 -17.94 -6.59 -18.00
CA LEU A 117 -17.17 -7.57 -17.23
C LEU A 117 -17.18 -7.22 -15.73
N GLY A 118 -16.78 -8.17 -14.92
CA GLY A 118 -16.63 -7.97 -13.47
C GLY A 118 -15.50 -6.98 -13.14
N VAL A 119 -15.61 -6.35 -11.99
CA VAL A 119 -14.55 -5.50 -11.42
C VAL A 119 -14.03 -6.15 -10.15
N LYS A 120 -12.76 -6.51 -10.15
CA LYS A 120 -12.06 -7.01 -8.98
C LYS A 120 -11.26 -5.85 -8.37
N ALA A 121 -11.52 -5.53 -7.12
CA ALA A 121 -10.86 -4.39 -6.48
C ALA A 121 -9.53 -4.77 -5.82
N ILE A 122 -8.52 -3.95 -6.01
CA ILE A 122 -7.23 -3.98 -5.31
C ILE A 122 -7.10 -2.70 -4.48
N ILE A 123 -6.67 -2.85 -3.24
CA ILE A 123 -6.31 -1.74 -2.35
C ILE A 123 -4.88 -1.92 -1.86
N THR A 124 -4.24 -0.80 -1.54
CA THR A 124 -2.91 -0.80 -0.92
C THR A 124 -3.02 -0.22 0.49
N LEU A 125 -2.56 -0.99 1.47
CA LEU A 125 -2.56 -0.56 2.87
C LEU A 125 -1.28 0.21 3.19
N LYS A 126 -1.37 1.13 4.14
CA LYS A 126 -0.21 1.79 4.72
C LYS A 126 0.72 0.76 5.37
N ASN A 127 2.01 0.98 5.29
CA ASN A 127 3.01 0.12 5.94
C ASN A 127 3.08 0.29 7.47
N THR A 128 2.36 1.26 8.02
CA THR A 128 2.20 1.44 9.46
C THR A 128 1.24 0.45 10.11
N LEU A 129 0.43 -0.24 9.30
CA LEU A 129 -0.53 -1.22 9.80
C LEU A 129 0.15 -2.50 10.24
N ARG A 130 -0.39 -3.10 11.29
CA ARG A 130 -0.03 -4.44 11.74
C ARG A 130 -1.26 -5.31 11.92
N LEU A 131 -1.07 -6.61 11.84
CA LEU A 131 -2.12 -7.59 12.15
C LEU A 131 -2.40 -7.56 13.66
N LYS A 132 -3.67 -7.49 14.00
CA LYS A 132 -4.13 -7.44 15.39
C LYS A 132 -4.75 -8.77 15.83
N GLU A 133 -5.76 -9.21 15.12
CA GLU A 133 -6.54 -10.40 15.46
C GLU A 133 -6.80 -11.22 14.20
N GLY A 134 -7.27 -12.47 14.38
CA GLY A 134 -7.58 -13.38 13.29
C GLY A 134 -6.48 -14.41 13.04
N ASN A 135 -6.75 -15.35 12.17
CA ASN A 135 -5.82 -16.39 11.73
C ASN A 135 -5.68 -16.49 10.19
N GLY A 136 -6.27 -15.51 9.47
CA GLY A 136 -6.20 -15.42 8.03
C GLY A 136 -7.13 -16.36 7.26
N THR A 137 -8.02 -17.07 7.93
CA THR A 137 -9.05 -17.85 7.25
C THR A 137 -10.26 -16.97 6.89
N LYS A 138 -11.11 -17.46 5.97
CA LYS A 138 -12.33 -16.75 5.57
C LYS A 138 -13.28 -16.51 6.77
N ASP A 139 -13.33 -17.45 7.70
CA ASP A 139 -14.22 -17.38 8.86
C ASP A 139 -13.62 -16.61 10.04
N ASN A 140 -12.30 -16.42 10.03
CA ASN A 140 -11.57 -15.63 11.02
C ASN A 140 -10.46 -14.80 10.35
N PRO A 141 -10.83 -13.79 9.55
CA PRO A 141 -9.88 -12.96 8.82
C PRO A 141 -9.05 -12.12 9.77
N TYR A 142 -7.86 -11.73 9.31
CA TYR A 142 -7.04 -10.76 10.04
C TYR A 142 -7.72 -9.41 10.14
N THR A 143 -7.66 -8.79 11.31
CA THR A 143 -7.93 -7.36 11.52
C THR A 143 -6.62 -6.58 11.62
N PHE A 144 -6.71 -5.26 11.48
CA PHE A 144 -5.54 -4.38 11.49
C PHE A 144 -5.67 -3.33 12.58
N GLU A 145 -4.52 -2.90 13.09
CA GLU A 145 -4.37 -1.68 13.86
C GLU A 145 -3.24 -0.81 13.28
N ASP A 146 -3.35 0.49 13.49
CA ASP A 146 -2.35 1.43 13.00
C ASP A 146 -1.21 1.57 14.00
N LYS A 147 0.02 1.37 13.54
CA LYS A 147 1.23 1.56 14.35
C LYS A 147 1.43 3.03 14.77
N GLU A 148 0.89 3.98 14.00
CA GLU A 148 0.98 5.40 14.37
C GLU A 148 0.34 5.67 15.72
N GLY A 149 -0.69 4.92 16.12
CA GLY A 149 -1.29 4.96 17.44
C GLY A 149 -0.35 4.55 18.57
N LEU A 150 0.83 4.01 18.26
CA LEU A 150 1.87 3.64 19.22
C LEU A 150 2.88 4.76 19.50
N LEU A 151 2.84 5.87 18.77
CA LEU A 151 3.72 7.02 19.06
C LEU A 151 3.49 7.49 20.49
N GLY A 152 4.57 7.67 21.22
CA GLY A 152 4.54 8.00 22.64
C GLY A 152 4.33 6.81 23.59
N SER A 153 4.08 5.61 23.08
CA SER A 153 3.93 4.40 23.89
C SER A 153 5.26 3.96 24.48
N TYR A 154 5.19 3.32 25.64
CA TYR A 154 6.34 2.79 26.33
C TYR A 154 6.71 1.39 25.86
N VAL A 155 8.00 1.13 25.74
CA VAL A 155 8.59 -0.18 25.39
C VAL A 155 9.64 -0.55 26.41
N LYS A 156 9.59 -1.77 26.93
CA LYS A 156 10.62 -2.31 27.82
C LYS A 156 11.68 -3.03 26.99
N LEU A 157 12.93 -2.56 27.05
CA LEU A 157 14.09 -3.24 26.46
C LEU A 157 15.17 -3.39 27.51
N GLY A 158 15.46 -4.65 27.86
CA GLY A 158 16.36 -4.93 28.98
C GLY A 158 15.80 -4.36 30.30
N ASN A 159 16.61 -3.60 30.99
CA ASN A 159 16.23 -2.95 32.25
C ASN A 159 15.65 -1.56 32.08
N ASP A 160 15.69 -1.03 30.86
CA ASP A 160 15.31 0.36 30.58
C ASP A 160 13.92 0.45 29.93
N THR A 161 13.31 1.61 30.13
CA THR A 161 12.03 1.99 29.52
C THR A 161 12.29 3.02 28.44
N TRP A 162 11.73 2.77 27.28
CA TRP A 162 11.88 3.57 26.07
C TRP A 162 10.53 4.08 25.60
N ARG A 163 10.51 5.15 24.83
CA ARG A 163 9.31 5.66 24.17
C ARG A 163 9.47 5.60 22.64
N ILE A 164 8.41 5.20 21.96
CA ILE A 164 8.35 5.25 20.50
C ILE A 164 8.17 6.71 20.08
N TYR A 165 9.11 7.28 19.33
CA TYR A 165 9.01 8.66 18.86
C TYR A 165 8.89 8.78 17.33
N SER A 166 9.19 7.72 16.57
CA SER A 166 8.99 7.69 15.12
C SER A 166 8.76 6.26 14.65
N ILE A 167 7.88 6.12 13.66
CA ILE A 167 7.64 4.87 12.93
C ILE A 167 7.73 5.23 11.45
N GLU A 168 8.79 4.82 10.79
CA GLU A 168 9.07 5.11 9.39
C GLU A 168 9.40 3.81 8.67
N ASP A 169 8.77 3.57 7.53
CA ASP A 169 8.95 2.36 6.74
C ASP A 169 8.87 1.08 7.61
N ASN A 170 9.95 0.32 7.67
CA ASN A 170 10.05 -0.88 8.50
C ASN A 170 10.80 -0.66 9.81
N THR A 171 11.02 0.58 10.22
CA THR A 171 11.79 0.93 11.42
C THR A 171 10.93 1.60 12.48
N VAL A 172 11.21 1.26 13.73
CA VAL A 172 10.67 1.94 14.90
C VAL A 172 11.82 2.58 15.63
N LYS A 173 11.77 3.91 15.81
CA LYS A 173 12.79 4.65 16.55
C LYS A 173 12.33 4.86 17.97
N LEU A 174 13.20 4.58 18.91
CA LEU A 174 12.96 4.66 20.33
C LEU A 174 13.86 5.72 20.97
N SER A 175 13.33 6.45 21.92
CA SER A 175 14.08 7.31 22.82
C SER A 175 14.04 6.72 24.23
N LEU A 176 15.14 6.75 24.94
CA LEU A 176 15.14 6.44 26.35
C LEU A 176 14.22 7.42 27.11
N ASP A 177 13.38 6.93 27.99
CA ASP A 177 12.40 7.76 28.72
C ASP A 177 13.08 8.67 29.74
N ASN A 178 14.20 8.23 30.29
CA ASN A 178 14.99 8.98 31.27
C ASN A 178 16.45 9.10 30.80
N TYR A 179 17.25 9.81 31.58
CA TYR A 179 18.70 9.84 31.34
C TYR A 179 19.31 8.46 31.45
N LEU A 180 20.32 8.21 30.59
CA LEU A 180 21.13 6.98 30.69
C LEU A 180 21.76 6.90 32.09
N LYS A 181 21.68 5.72 32.70
CA LYS A 181 22.29 5.44 34.02
C LYS A 181 23.35 4.36 33.90
N VAL A 182 24.47 4.60 34.56
CA VAL A 182 25.52 3.60 34.75
C VAL A 182 25.72 3.47 36.27
N ASN A 183 25.63 2.25 36.80
CA ASN A 183 25.68 1.98 38.23
C ASN A 183 24.67 2.86 39.06
N ASN A 184 23.46 2.96 38.55
CA ASN A 184 22.36 3.77 39.11
C ASN A 184 22.59 5.30 39.18
N LYS A 185 23.62 5.80 38.51
CA LYS A 185 23.90 7.25 38.44
C LYS A 185 23.64 7.72 37.01
N GLU A 186 22.98 8.88 36.87
CA GLU A 186 22.76 9.54 35.60
C GLU A 186 24.10 9.89 34.95
N VAL A 187 24.23 9.55 33.66
CA VAL A 187 25.41 9.90 32.89
C VAL A 187 25.25 11.29 32.34
N LYS A 188 26.15 12.18 32.73
CA LYS A 188 26.29 13.52 32.15
C LYS A 188 27.64 13.60 31.48
N TYR A 189 27.66 13.92 30.21
CA TYR A 189 28.90 13.95 29.43
C TYR A 189 29.03 15.27 28.69
N LYS A 190 30.25 15.73 28.57
CA LYS A 190 30.56 16.91 27.76
C LYS A 190 30.51 16.51 26.30
N TYR A 191 29.74 17.25 25.48
CA TYR A 191 29.60 16.91 24.08
C TYR A 191 30.92 16.93 23.30
N SER A 192 31.76 17.91 23.59
CA SER A 192 33.09 18.03 23.02
C SER A 192 34.07 18.53 24.07
N ASN A 193 35.24 17.91 24.15
CA ASN A 193 36.29 18.34 25.06
C ASN A 193 36.93 19.68 24.61
N ASN A 194 36.82 20.03 23.34
CA ASN A 194 37.45 21.23 22.76
C ASN A 194 36.50 22.41 22.59
N GLY A 195 35.23 22.26 23.03
CA GLY A 195 34.19 23.27 22.83
C GLY A 195 33.80 23.52 21.36
N TYR A 196 34.20 22.62 20.45
CA TYR A 196 33.80 22.64 19.06
C TYR A 196 32.90 21.46 18.76
N TYR A 197 31.89 21.70 17.98
CA TYR A 197 31.14 20.66 17.33
C TYR A 197 30.69 21.18 15.97
N HIS A 198 30.51 20.27 15.02
CA HIS A 198 29.91 20.55 13.75
C HIS A 198 30.42 21.85 13.08
N ASN A 199 31.17 21.75 12.00
CA ASN A 199 31.75 22.89 11.26
C ASN A 199 32.69 23.78 12.05
N ASP A 200 33.45 23.23 12.99
CA ASP A 200 34.45 23.97 13.78
C ASP A 200 33.91 25.18 14.55
N THR A 201 32.58 25.26 14.75
CA THR A 201 31.97 26.33 15.52
C THR A 201 32.11 26.05 16.99
N LYS A 202 32.72 26.93 17.72
CA LYS A 202 32.83 26.83 19.17
C LYS A 202 31.52 27.04 19.84
N GLN A 203 31.10 26.08 20.67
CA GLN A 203 29.95 26.23 21.55
C GLN A 203 30.39 26.74 22.91
N GLY A 204 29.88 27.87 23.25
CA GLY A 204 30.08 28.52 24.55
C GLY A 204 29.30 27.89 25.67
#